data_c8122c29ff2d5a48bce6dbc0b13e60f7
#
_entry.id   c8122c29ff2d5a48bce6dbc0b13e60f7
#
_cell.length_a   1.000
_cell.length_b   1.000
_cell.length_c   1.000
_cell.angle_alpha   90.00
_cell.angle_beta   90.00
_cell.angle_gamma   90.00
#
_symmetry.space_group_name_H-M   'P 1'
#
loop_
_entity.id
_entity.type
_entity.pdbx_description
1 polymer ?
#
loop_
_entity_poly.entity_id
_entity_poly.type
_entity_poly.pdbx_seq_one_letter_code
_entity_poly.pdbx_strand_id
1 'polypeptide(L)'
;MGREFELKYAATEAELALLRSRYPQLTPIAMETTYYDTPAGTLGKLHWTLRRRMENGKSVCTLKTPLPDGSRAEWETECDEILNAIEPLCALGAPKQLALLTAGGVEPVCGAKFTRLAGRIDARGCTVELALDRGVLTGGGKTLPFAEVEVELKDGAEAAAVAFAEALARELGLRPEPRSKVARARALAQQ
;
A
#
# COMPACT_ATOMS: atom_id res chain seq x y z
N MET A 1 -13.25 -5.87 7.68
CA MET A 1 -13.16 -5.47 6.26
C MET A 1 -13.18 -3.96 6.19
N GLY A 2 -12.07 -3.35 5.74
CA GLY A 2 -11.98 -1.95 5.41
C GLY A 2 -12.17 -1.72 3.90
N ARG A 3 -12.75 -0.61 3.50
CA ARG A 3 -12.72 -0.09 2.13
C ARG A 3 -11.64 0.98 2.09
N GLU A 4 -10.65 0.78 1.26
CA GLU A 4 -9.54 1.70 1.07
C GLU A 4 -9.83 2.60 -0.13
N PHE A 5 -9.84 3.91 0.09
CA PHE A 5 -9.87 4.92 -0.96
C PHE A 5 -8.64 5.80 -0.81
N GLU A 6 -7.70 5.67 -1.74
CA GLU A 6 -6.45 6.41 -1.72
C GLU A 6 -6.14 7.07 -3.07
N LEU A 7 -5.51 8.23 -3.02
CA LEU A 7 -4.88 8.88 -4.16
C LEU A 7 -3.38 8.89 -3.95
N LYS A 8 -2.64 8.60 -5.02
CA LYS A 8 -1.20 8.46 -4.95
C LYS A 8 -0.50 9.26 -6.04
N TYR A 9 0.61 9.88 -5.66
CA TYR A 9 1.41 10.74 -6.51
C TYR A 9 2.88 10.39 -6.40
N ALA A 10 3.58 10.35 -7.52
CA ALA A 10 5.04 10.32 -7.54
C ALA A 10 5.57 11.68 -7.07
N ALA A 11 6.61 11.65 -6.27
CA ALA A 11 7.24 12.84 -5.70
C ALA A 11 8.76 12.80 -5.87
N THR A 12 9.39 13.97 -5.76
CA THR A 12 10.83 14.14 -5.61
C THR A 12 11.20 14.32 -4.14
N GLU A 13 12.48 14.20 -3.82
CA GLU A 13 13.02 14.48 -2.48
C GLU A 13 12.69 15.90 -2.00
N ALA A 14 12.74 16.87 -2.91
CA ALA A 14 12.45 18.28 -2.58
C ALA A 14 10.97 18.47 -2.19
N GLU A 15 10.06 17.83 -2.92
CA GLU A 15 8.61 17.87 -2.62
C GLU A 15 8.30 17.18 -1.30
N LEU A 16 8.91 16.02 -1.01
CA LEU A 16 8.77 15.38 0.29
C LEU A 16 9.31 16.23 1.44
N ALA A 17 10.44 16.92 1.24
CA ALA A 17 11.00 17.83 2.25
C ALA A 17 10.07 19.02 2.54
N LEU A 18 9.45 19.60 1.50
CA LEU A 18 8.45 20.67 1.67
C LEU A 18 7.22 20.18 2.45
N LEU A 19 6.71 19.00 2.11
CA LEU A 19 5.57 18.41 2.81
C LEU A 19 5.89 18.08 4.27
N ARG A 20 7.07 17.55 4.54
CA ARG A 20 7.55 17.30 5.91
C ARG A 20 7.60 18.58 6.74
N SER A 21 8.07 19.68 6.16
CA SER A 21 8.09 20.97 6.85
C SER A 21 6.69 21.52 7.10
N ARG A 22 5.76 21.31 6.17
CA ARG A 22 4.35 21.74 6.30
C ARG A 22 3.57 20.93 7.32
N TYR A 23 3.87 19.64 7.45
CA TYR A 23 3.18 18.70 8.32
C TYR A 23 4.15 18.07 9.34
N PRO A 24 4.66 18.87 10.31
CA PRO A 24 5.66 18.41 11.29
C PRO A 24 5.13 17.32 12.24
N GLN A 25 3.81 17.12 12.31
CA GLN A 25 3.16 16.09 13.12
C GLN A 25 3.24 14.68 12.50
N LEU A 26 3.69 14.53 11.24
CA LEU A 26 3.88 13.23 10.63
C LEU A 26 4.97 12.44 11.35
N THR A 27 4.67 11.20 11.70
CA THR A 27 5.58 10.31 12.44
C THR A 27 6.25 9.28 11.54
N PRO A 28 7.53 8.95 11.77
CA PRO A 28 8.24 7.98 10.95
C PRO A 28 7.84 6.55 11.30
N ILE A 29 7.64 5.73 10.28
CA ILE A 29 7.38 4.30 10.34
C ILE A 29 8.36 3.59 9.40
N ALA A 30 9.18 2.69 9.96
CA ALA A 30 10.03 1.82 9.13
C ALA A 30 9.16 0.70 8.54
N MET A 31 9.16 0.59 7.22
CA MET A 31 8.35 -0.35 6.45
C MET A 31 9.24 -1.32 5.68
N GLU A 32 9.02 -2.62 5.87
CA GLU A 32 9.61 -3.66 5.03
C GLU A 32 8.51 -4.63 4.61
N THR A 33 8.21 -4.66 3.32
CA THR A 33 7.09 -5.41 2.75
C THR A 33 7.59 -6.50 1.82
N THR A 34 7.10 -7.73 2.02
CA THR A 34 7.25 -8.85 1.09
C THR A 34 5.89 -9.16 0.49
N TYR A 35 5.82 -9.23 -0.83
CA TYR A 35 4.62 -9.63 -1.58
C TYR A 35 4.75 -11.08 -1.99
N TYR A 36 3.64 -11.81 -1.85
CA TYR A 36 3.58 -13.24 -2.11
C TYR A 36 2.59 -13.56 -3.22
N ASP A 37 2.88 -14.65 -3.93
CA ASP A 37 1.95 -15.23 -4.90
C ASP A 37 2.09 -16.75 -4.90
N THR A 38 1.14 -17.45 -5.48
CA THR A 38 1.28 -18.88 -5.77
C THR A 38 2.37 -19.08 -6.84
N PRO A 39 3.00 -20.26 -6.95
CA PRO A 39 3.98 -20.54 -8.01
C PRO A 39 3.43 -20.30 -9.44
N ALA A 40 2.12 -20.45 -9.63
CA ALA A 40 1.43 -20.17 -10.89
C ALA A 40 1.06 -18.68 -11.11
N GLY A 41 1.34 -17.80 -10.14
CA GLY A 41 1.00 -16.38 -10.20
C GLY A 41 -0.51 -16.10 -10.14
N THR A 42 -1.27 -16.98 -9.47
CA THR A 42 -2.74 -16.94 -9.50
C THR A 42 -3.32 -15.73 -8.81
N LEU A 43 -2.73 -15.30 -7.67
CA LEU A 43 -3.20 -14.12 -6.95
C LEU A 43 -3.02 -12.86 -7.80
N GLY A 44 -1.87 -12.74 -8.47
CA GLY A 44 -1.60 -11.62 -9.38
C GLY A 44 -2.57 -11.56 -10.58
N LYS A 45 -2.91 -12.71 -11.17
CA LYS A 45 -3.92 -12.81 -12.26
C LYS A 45 -5.31 -12.37 -11.81
N LEU A 46 -5.64 -12.56 -10.53
CA LEU A 46 -6.89 -12.10 -9.91
C LEU A 46 -6.80 -10.63 -9.41
N HIS A 47 -5.68 -9.96 -9.63
CA HIS A 47 -5.38 -8.65 -9.04
C HIS A 47 -5.44 -8.62 -7.51
N TRP A 48 -5.27 -9.77 -6.86
CA TRP A 48 -5.15 -9.87 -5.41
C TRP A 48 -3.72 -9.57 -4.98
N THR A 49 -3.59 -8.90 -3.86
CA THR A 49 -2.29 -8.63 -3.23
C THR A 49 -2.26 -9.28 -1.87
N LEU A 50 -1.40 -10.30 -1.72
CA LEU A 50 -1.08 -10.91 -0.45
C LEU A 50 0.31 -10.43 -0.04
N ARG A 51 0.44 -9.86 1.16
CA ARG A 51 1.71 -9.32 1.66
C ARG A 51 1.90 -9.57 3.14
N ARG A 52 3.15 -9.66 3.55
CA ARG A 52 3.58 -9.47 4.93
C ARG A 52 4.37 -8.17 5.00
N ARG A 53 4.09 -7.34 5.98
CA ARG A 53 4.76 -6.07 6.20
C ARG A 53 5.26 -5.99 7.64
N MET A 54 6.52 -5.61 7.80
CA MET A 54 7.06 -5.19 9.08
C MET A 54 6.84 -3.68 9.22
N GLU A 55 6.19 -3.27 10.30
CA GLU A 55 5.89 -1.88 10.65
C GLU A 55 6.49 -1.58 12.03
N ASN A 56 7.65 -0.92 12.08
CA ASN A 56 8.36 -0.67 13.35
C ASN A 56 8.55 -1.95 14.20
N GLY A 57 8.85 -3.08 13.56
CA GLY A 57 9.05 -4.35 14.24
C GLY A 57 7.79 -5.18 14.49
N LYS A 58 6.59 -4.69 14.14
CA LYS A 58 5.36 -5.49 14.13
C LYS A 58 5.13 -6.12 12.76
N SER A 59 4.77 -7.38 12.73
CA SER A 59 4.48 -8.11 11.51
C SER A 59 2.98 -8.12 11.23
N VAL A 60 2.58 -7.55 10.08
CA VAL A 60 1.18 -7.47 9.64
C VAL A 60 1.04 -8.15 8.29
N CYS A 61 0.15 -9.13 8.21
CA CYS A 61 -0.24 -9.79 6.97
C CYS A 61 -1.54 -9.21 6.44
N THR A 62 -1.56 -8.89 5.15
CA THR A 62 -2.68 -8.20 4.51
C THR A 62 -3.08 -8.92 3.22
N LEU A 63 -4.39 -9.09 3.01
CA LEU A 63 -4.98 -9.37 1.70
C LEU A 63 -5.72 -8.13 1.22
N LYS A 64 -5.45 -7.72 -0.04
CA LYS A 64 -6.23 -6.72 -0.77
C LYS A 64 -6.83 -7.34 -2.02
N THR A 65 -8.13 -7.11 -2.27
CA THR A 65 -8.82 -7.55 -3.48
C THR A 65 -9.51 -6.39 -4.17
N PRO A 66 -9.68 -6.40 -5.51
CA PRO A 66 -10.39 -5.34 -6.20
C PRO A 66 -11.88 -5.39 -5.89
N LEU A 67 -12.53 -4.22 -5.86
CA LEU A 67 -13.97 -4.05 -5.82
C LEU A 67 -14.48 -3.52 -7.16
N PRO A 68 -15.78 -3.73 -7.50
CA PRO A 68 -16.35 -3.30 -8.79
C PRO A 68 -16.29 -1.80 -9.05
N ASP A 69 -16.25 -1.00 -7.99
CA ASP A 69 -16.17 0.47 -8.05
C ASP A 69 -14.74 1.01 -8.23
N GLY A 70 -13.75 0.10 -8.37
CA GLY A 70 -12.33 0.45 -8.51
C GLY A 70 -11.59 0.65 -7.18
N SER A 71 -12.31 0.66 -6.05
CA SER A 71 -11.69 0.64 -4.71
C SER A 71 -11.20 -0.77 -4.35
N ARG A 72 -10.64 -0.94 -3.16
CA ARG A 72 -10.12 -2.24 -2.71
C ARG A 72 -10.73 -2.63 -1.36
N ALA A 73 -11.10 -3.89 -1.25
CA ALA A 73 -11.37 -4.51 0.04
C ALA A 73 -10.05 -4.95 0.68
N GLU A 74 -9.91 -4.72 1.99
CA GLU A 74 -8.72 -5.01 2.76
C GLU A 74 -9.03 -5.78 4.03
N TRP A 75 -8.21 -6.78 4.33
CA TRP A 75 -8.21 -7.55 5.58
C TRP A 75 -6.78 -7.65 6.08
N GLU A 76 -6.61 -7.42 7.38
CA GLU A 76 -5.30 -7.44 8.03
C GLU A 76 -5.34 -8.27 9.31
N THR A 77 -4.21 -8.89 9.60
CA THR A 77 -4.00 -9.62 10.86
C THR A 77 -2.53 -9.53 11.27
N GLU A 78 -2.23 -9.41 12.56
CA GLU A 78 -0.87 -9.54 13.06
C GLU A 78 -0.44 -11.00 12.97
N CYS A 79 0.60 -11.29 12.21
CA CYS A 79 1.13 -12.63 12.02
C CYS A 79 2.54 -12.59 11.44
N ASP A 80 3.46 -13.44 11.96
CA ASP A 80 4.86 -13.47 11.50
C ASP A 80 5.05 -14.29 10.23
N GLU A 81 4.16 -15.26 9.97
CA GLU A 81 4.26 -16.17 8.84
C GLU A 81 3.04 -16.05 7.93
N ILE A 82 3.27 -15.78 6.63
CA ILE A 82 2.19 -15.49 5.68
C ILE A 82 1.16 -16.63 5.55
N LEU A 83 1.60 -17.89 5.60
CA LEU A 83 0.69 -19.03 5.49
C LEU A 83 -0.19 -19.16 6.73
N ASN A 84 0.32 -18.82 7.92
CA ASN A 84 -0.44 -18.83 9.16
C ASN A 84 -1.48 -17.70 9.23
N ALA A 85 -1.35 -16.68 8.39
CA ALA A 85 -2.31 -15.58 8.30
C ALA A 85 -3.55 -15.93 7.46
N ILE A 86 -3.52 -16.96 6.63
CA ILE A 86 -4.60 -17.28 5.67
C ILE A 86 -5.92 -17.53 6.37
N GLU A 87 -5.93 -18.41 7.38
CA GLU A 87 -7.15 -18.74 8.14
C GLU A 87 -7.68 -17.53 8.93
N PRO A 88 -6.87 -16.78 9.70
CA PRO A 88 -7.29 -15.54 10.34
C PRO A 88 -7.86 -14.50 9.36
N LEU A 89 -7.25 -14.30 8.19
CA LEU A 89 -7.79 -13.39 7.16
C LEU A 89 -9.17 -13.86 6.68
N CYS A 90 -9.35 -15.15 6.43
CA CYS A 90 -10.65 -15.72 6.06
C CYS A 90 -11.68 -15.57 7.18
N ALA A 91 -11.29 -15.73 8.45
CA ALA A 91 -12.16 -15.53 9.61
C ALA A 91 -12.61 -14.07 9.74
N LEU A 92 -11.78 -13.11 9.32
CA LEU A 92 -12.13 -11.69 9.23
C LEU A 92 -13.03 -11.34 8.03
N GLY A 93 -13.39 -12.35 7.20
CA GLY A 93 -14.28 -12.18 6.05
C GLY A 93 -13.59 -12.04 4.70
N ALA A 94 -12.29 -12.31 4.60
CA ALA A 94 -11.63 -12.44 3.32
C ALA A 94 -12.24 -13.59 2.49
N PRO A 95 -12.18 -13.52 1.15
CA PRO A 95 -12.73 -14.58 0.30
C PRO A 95 -12.18 -15.96 0.67
N LYS A 96 -13.07 -16.94 0.95
CA LYS A 96 -12.68 -18.32 1.29
C LYS A 96 -11.83 -18.99 0.21
N GLN A 97 -11.89 -18.50 -1.03
CA GLN A 97 -11.04 -18.91 -2.13
C GLN A 97 -9.54 -18.71 -1.82
N LEU A 98 -9.18 -17.76 -0.96
CA LEU A 98 -7.79 -17.53 -0.55
C LEU A 98 -7.15 -18.83 -0.04
N ALA A 99 -7.81 -19.54 0.88
CA ALA A 99 -7.30 -20.80 1.45
C ALA A 99 -7.11 -21.88 0.38
N LEU A 100 -8.05 -21.98 -0.57
CA LEU A 100 -7.96 -22.95 -1.67
C LEU A 100 -6.81 -22.60 -2.62
N LEU A 101 -6.67 -21.34 -2.99
CA LEU A 101 -5.63 -20.89 -3.91
C LEU A 101 -4.22 -21.04 -3.32
N THR A 102 -4.08 -20.86 -2.01
CA THR A 102 -2.79 -20.91 -1.32
C THR A 102 -2.47 -22.28 -0.71
N ALA A 103 -3.35 -23.30 -0.87
CA ALA A 103 -3.15 -24.65 -0.33
C ALA A 103 -1.85 -25.32 -0.80
N GLY A 104 -1.38 -25.01 -2.01
CA GLY A 104 -0.10 -25.46 -2.56
C GLY A 104 1.11 -24.61 -2.14
N GLY A 105 0.92 -23.66 -1.23
CA GLY A 105 1.95 -22.72 -0.80
C GLY A 105 1.96 -21.42 -1.58
N VAL A 106 2.71 -20.48 -1.04
CA VAL A 106 3.02 -19.20 -1.69
C VAL A 106 4.50 -18.91 -1.57
N GLU A 107 5.04 -18.14 -2.51
CA GLU A 107 6.44 -17.75 -2.55
C GLU A 107 6.58 -16.21 -2.63
N PRO A 108 7.68 -15.64 -2.12
CA PRO A 108 7.95 -14.22 -2.25
C PRO A 108 8.26 -13.89 -3.71
N VAL A 109 7.58 -12.88 -4.26
CA VAL A 109 7.74 -12.48 -5.67
C VAL A 109 8.40 -11.13 -5.86
N CYS A 110 8.23 -10.22 -4.90
CA CYS A 110 8.85 -8.89 -4.92
C CYS A 110 8.71 -8.26 -3.53
N GLY A 111 9.28 -7.06 -3.36
CA GLY A 111 9.28 -6.38 -2.07
C GLY A 111 9.36 -4.87 -2.16
N ALA A 112 9.28 -4.24 -1.00
CA ALA A 112 9.53 -2.82 -0.82
C ALA A 112 10.14 -2.57 0.57
N LYS A 113 11.17 -1.73 0.65
CA LYS A 113 11.75 -1.27 1.90
C LYS A 113 11.83 0.24 1.88
N PHE A 114 11.14 0.89 2.83
CA PHE A 114 10.99 2.33 2.81
C PHE A 114 10.70 2.89 4.21
N THR A 115 10.92 4.18 4.36
CA THR A 115 10.41 4.94 5.49
C THR A 115 9.15 5.66 5.06
N ARG A 116 8.09 5.52 5.85
CA ARG A 116 6.84 6.27 5.75
C ARG A 116 6.82 7.35 6.82
N LEU A 117 6.52 8.58 6.45
CA LEU A 117 6.08 9.59 7.41
C LEU A 117 4.57 9.70 7.27
N ALA A 118 3.81 9.35 8.30
CA ALA A 118 2.35 9.33 8.21
C ALA A 118 1.68 10.03 9.39
N GLY A 119 0.49 10.55 9.14
CA GLY A 119 -0.35 11.14 10.15
C GLY A 119 -1.71 11.58 9.62
N ARG A 120 -2.66 11.73 10.53
CA ARG A 120 -4.00 12.23 10.20
C ARG A 120 -3.99 13.72 9.99
N ILE A 121 -4.67 14.17 8.95
CA ILE A 121 -4.87 15.57 8.59
C ILE A 121 -6.38 15.80 8.48
N ASP A 122 -6.88 16.72 9.29
CA ASP A 122 -8.25 17.19 9.18
C ASP A 122 -8.31 18.24 8.06
N ALA A 123 -8.99 17.89 6.99
CA ALA A 123 -9.26 18.74 5.86
C ALA A 123 -10.74 19.12 5.81
N ARG A 124 -11.08 20.14 5.01
CA ARG A 124 -12.46 20.58 4.89
C ARG A 124 -13.35 19.46 4.35
N GLY A 125 -14.19 18.87 5.21
CA GLY A 125 -15.17 17.84 4.84
C GLY A 125 -14.64 16.41 4.86
N CYS A 126 -13.40 16.17 5.30
CA CYS A 126 -12.86 14.83 5.49
C CYS A 126 -11.67 14.82 6.48
N THR A 127 -11.38 13.65 7.02
CA THR A 127 -10.09 13.33 7.65
C THR A 127 -9.34 12.38 6.74
N VAL A 128 -8.11 12.71 6.37
CA VAL A 128 -7.24 11.86 5.56
C VAL A 128 -6.02 11.43 6.34
N GLU A 129 -5.45 10.29 6.00
CA GLU A 129 -4.06 9.98 6.32
C GLU A 129 -3.19 10.47 5.18
N LEU A 130 -2.27 11.37 5.49
CA LEU A 130 -1.22 11.79 4.59
C LEU A 130 0.01 10.94 4.88
N ALA A 131 0.53 10.25 3.86
CA ALA A 131 1.73 9.45 3.95
C ALA A 131 2.76 9.88 2.90
N LEU A 132 4.00 10.05 3.36
CA LEU A 132 5.17 10.38 2.55
C LEU A 132 6.12 9.19 2.57
N ASP A 133 6.21 8.46 1.48
CA ASP A 133 6.99 7.23 1.36
C ASP A 133 8.27 7.47 0.57
N ARG A 134 9.39 6.98 1.09
CA ARG A 134 10.68 7.03 0.44
C ARG A 134 11.47 5.75 0.66
N GLY A 135 11.94 5.13 -0.41
CA GLY A 135 12.72 3.90 -0.30
C GLY A 135 12.99 3.23 -1.63
N VAL A 136 12.98 1.89 -1.61
CA VAL A 136 13.27 1.07 -2.77
C VAL A 136 12.22 -0.03 -2.94
N LEU A 137 11.87 -0.30 -4.20
CA LEU A 137 11.14 -1.49 -4.62
C LEU A 137 12.16 -2.54 -5.06
N THR A 138 11.86 -3.82 -4.84
CA THR A 138 12.72 -4.95 -5.23
C THR A 138 11.92 -6.00 -6.01
N GLY A 139 12.52 -6.54 -7.07
CA GLY A 139 11.91 -7.60 -7.87
C GLY A 139 12.91 -8.14 -8.90
N GLY A 140 12.95 -9.47 -9.11
CA GLY A 140 13.85 -10.11 -10.08
C GLY A 140 15.34 -9.81 -9.85
N GLY A 141 15.76 -9.65 -8.59
CA GLY A 141 17.13 -9.26 -8.25
C GLY A 141 17.49 -7.80 -8.52
N LYS A 142 16.54 -6.98 -8.97
CA LYS A 142 16.70 -5.55 -9.28
C LYS A 142 16.10 -4.68 -8.21
N THR A 143 16.52 -3.42 -8.14
CA THR A 143 15.99 -2.39 -7.24
C THR A 143 15.55 -1.16 -8.02
N LEU A 144 14.51 -0.50 -7.55
CA LEU A 144 14.01 0.77 -8.09
C LEU A 144 13.76 1.76 -6.93
N PRO A 145 14.52 2.85 -6.83
CA PRO A 145 14.21 3.92 -5.88
C PRO A 145 12.84 4.53 -6.18
N PHE A 146 12.12 4.90 -5.11
CA PHE A 146 10.85 5.62 -5.26
C PHE A 146 10.65 6.62 -4.13
N ALA A 147 9.90 7.65 -4.45
CA ALA A 147 9.34 8.60 -3.51
C ALA A 147 7.89 8.89 -3.95
N GLU A 148 6.97 8.86 -3.01
CA GLU A 148 5.55 9.07 -3.30
C GLU A 148 4.78 9.66 -2.14
N VAL A 149 3.68 10.31 -2.46
CA VAL A 149 2.70 10.85 -1.52
C VAL A 149 1.41 10.06 -1.68
N GLU A 150 0.89 9.55 -0.57
CA GLU A 150 -0.43 8.89 -0.51
C GLU A 150 -1.37 9.75 0.34
N VAL A 151 -2.60 9.92 -0.14
CA VAL A 151 -3.70 10.55 0.58
C VAL A 151 -4.81 9.53 0.68
N GLU A 152 -5.01 8.95 1.85
CA GLU A 152 -6.02 7.94 2.12
C GLU A 152 -7.16 8.54 2.93
N LEU A 153 -8.40 8.37 2.45
CA LEU A 153 -9.60 8.79 3.19
C LEU A 153 -9.81 7.91 4.42
N LYS A 154 -9.87 8.52 5.59
CA LYS A 154 -10.19 7.82 6.84
C LYS A 154 -11.60 8.09 7.34
N ASP A 155 -12.13 9.29 7.07
CA ASP A 155 -13.50 9.67 7.40
C ASP A 155 -13.98 10.84 6.53
N GLY A 156 -15.30 10.94 6.30
CA GLY A 156 -15.91 12.01 5.53
C GLY A 156 -16.13 11.69 4.04
N ALA A 157 -16.18 12.71 3.21
CA ALA A 157 -16.54 12.60 1.81
C ALA A 157 -15.36 12.34 0.89
N GLU A 158 -15.45 11.33 -0.01
CA GLU A 158 -14.45 11.07 -1.05
C GLU A 158 -14.12 12.31 -1.89
N ALA A 159 -15.14 13.08 -2.28
CA ALA A 159 -14.95 14.32 -3.04
C ALA A 159 -14.08 15.35 -2.29
N ALA A 160 -14.16 15.39 -0.96
CA ALA A 160 -13.33 16.29 -0.16
C ALA A 160 -11.86 15.79 -0.11
N ALA A 161 -11.65 14.47 0.00
CA ALA A 161 -10.30 13.89 -0.06
C ALA A 161 -9.67 14.10 -1.44
N VAL A 162 -10.42 13.93 -2.53
CA VAL A 162 -9.98 14.25 -3.89
C VAL A 162 -9.57 15.72 -4.00
N ALA A 163 -10.43 16.65 -3.55
CA ALA A 163 -10.15 18.07 -3.60
C ALA A 163 -8.88 18.46 -2.82
N PHE A 164 -8.68 17.86 -1.64
CA PHE A 164 -7.47 18.04 -0.84
C PHE A 164 -6.22 17.52 -1.57
N ALA A 165 -6.26 16.30 -2.08
CA ALA A 165 -5.13 15.66 -2.77
C ALA A 165 -4.75 16.41 -4.07
N GLU A 166 -5.75 16.82 -4.87
CA GLU A 166 -5.54 17.59 -6.11
C GLU A 166 -4.99 19.00 -5.84
N ALA A 167 -5.45 19.65 -4.77
CA ALA A 167 -4.91 20.96 -4.37
C ALA A 167 -3.43 20.83 -3.99
N LEU A 168 -3.08 19.82 -3.21
CA LEU A 168 -1.72 19.52 -2.80
C LEU A 168 -0.84 19.19 -4.02
N ALA A 169 -1.34 18.34 -4.92
CA ALA A 169 -0.63 17.94 -6.13
C ALA A 169 -0.39 19.12 -7.07
N ARG A 170 -1.38 20.00 -7.26
CA ARG A 170 -1.26 21.18 -8.11
C ARG A 170 -0.26 22.19 -7.57
N GLU A 171 -0.28 22.42 -6.26
CA GLU A 171 0.62 23.36 -5.59
C GLU A 171 2.08 22.92 -5.68
N LEU A 172 2.35 21.63 -5.55
CA LEU A 172 3.70 21.08 -5.49
C LEU A 172 4.18 20.49 -6.83
N GLY A 173 3.31 20.43 -7.84
CA GLY A 173 3.65 19.82 -9.13
C GLY A 173 3.74 18.29 -9.09
N LEU A 174 3.08 17.64 -8.12
CA LEU A 174 3.09 16.16 -7.99
C LEU A 174 2.38 15.53 -9.19
N ARG A 175 2.89 14.38 -9.64
CA ARG A 175 2.32 13.64 -10.77
C ARG A 175 1.58 12.40 -10.28
N PRO A 176 0.34 12.14 -10.73
CA PRO A 176 -0.37 10.93 -10.37
C PRO A 176 0.44 9.65 -10.67
N GLU A 177 0.50 8.72 -9.71
CA GLU A 177 1.09 7.39 -9.91
C GLU A 177 0.00 6.32 -9.72
N PRO A 178 -0.66 5.89 -10.81
CA PRO A 178 -1.77 4.95 -10.73
C PRO A 178 -1.34 3.52 -10.36
N ARG A 179 -0.06 3.19 -10.54
CA ARG A 179 0.44 1.85 -10.29
C ARG A 179 0.74 1.66 -8.80
N SER A 180 0.33 0.53 -8.25
CA SER A 180 0.69 0.14 -6.88
C SER A 180 2.18 -0.18 -6.75
N LYS A 181 2.71 -0.13 -5.51
CA LYS A 181 4.09 -0.57 -5.21
C LYS A 181 4.34 -2.00 -5.70
N VAL A 182 3.38 -2.92 -5.49
CA VAL A 182 3.49 -4.31 -5.96
C VAL A 182 3.55 -4.41 -7.48
N ALA A 183 2.74 -3.64 -8.21
CA ALA A 183 2.75 -3.64 -9.68
C ALA A 183 4.09 -3.15 -10.24
N ARG A 184 4.65 -2.08 -9.66
CA ARG A 184 5.97 -1.56 -10.04
C ARG A 184 7.11 -2.52 -9.67
N ALA A 185 7.05 -3.13 -8.48
CA ALA A 185 8.06 -4.10 -8.03
C ALA A 185 8.05 -5.38 -8.89
N ARG A 186 6.86 -5.91 -9.24
CA ARG A 186 6.74 -7.07 -10.16
C ARG A 186 7.28 -6.77 -11.56
N ALA A 187 7.07 -5.56 -12.06
CA ALA A 187 7.58 -5.16 -13.38
C ALA A 187 9.11 -5.21 -13.46
N LEU A 188 9.83 -5.08 -12.34
CA LEU A 188 11.31 -5.21 -12.32
C LEU A 188 11.76 -6.64 -12.67
N ALA A 189 11.00 -7.66 -12.29
CA ALA A 189 11.32 -9.05 -12.59
C ALA A 189 11.10 -9.43 -14.08
N GLN A 190 10.37 -8.59 -14.84
CA GLN A 190 10.03 -8.83 -16.25
C GLN A 190 10.96 -8.08 -17.22
N GLN A 191 11.80 -7.20 -16.73
CA GLN A 191 12.82 -6.48 -17.50
C GLN A 191 14.15 -7.27 -17.53
#